data_cc8c959f0fecac36912b8f6472929823
#
_entry.id   cc8c959f0fecac36912b8f6472929823
#
_cell.length_a   1.000
_cell.length_b   1.000
_cell.length_c   1.000
_cell.angle_alpha   90.00
_cell.angle_beta   90.00
_cell.angle_gamma   90.00
#
_symmetry.space_group_name_H-M   'P 1'
#
loop_
_entity.id
_entity.type
_entity.pdbx_description
1 polymer ?
#
loop_
_entity_poly.entity_id
_entity_poly.type
_entity_poly.pdbx_seq_one_letter_code
_entity_poly.pdbx_strand_id
1 'polypeptide(L)'
;MVKLQPMEWIYLSPHLDDVALSCGGLVWEQARAGDSVSIWTICAGDPPPGPLSPFAESLHTRWRTGRQAIEQRRSEDITACSRLGTAYRHFQIPDCIYRLAPQSNEHLYTTEESLFGELDVREVNLIQSLRAELASSLSPDAQVVCPLSLGGHVDHRLTRAAANGLARSLFYYADYPYVMDAWGEIQRLEEQGWEAQHFLISAGGIAAWQTAVGEHASQISTFWGTEAEMHAALQNYKNQMGGISLWRPPENERTIYPKTGAGPNSSAQQHRESLHSA
;
A
#
# COMPACT_ATOMS: atom_id res chain seq x y z
N MET A 1 -31.66 17.47 1.15
CA MET A 1 -30.54 16.54 0.87
C MET A 1 -29.52 16.69 1.98
N VAL A 2 -29.33 15.65 2.79
CA VAL A 2 -28.25 15.64 3.78
C VAL A 2 -26.95 15.55 2.99
N LYS A 3 -26.10 16.58 3.03
CA LYS A 3 -24.74 16.50 2.52
C LYS A 3 -24.00 15.51 3.43
N LEU A 4 -23.69 14.33 2.91
CA LEU A 4 -22.75 13.44 3.59
C LEU A 4 -21.43 14.23 3.79
N GLN A 5 -20.83 14.09 4.97
CA GLN A 5 -19.52 14.69 5.23
C GLN A 5 -18.51 14.00 4.30
N PRO A 6 -17.57 14.77 3.68
CA PRO A 6 -16.50 14.19 2.89
C PRO A 6 -15.74 13.15 3.72
N MET A 7 -15.52 11.98 3.14
CA MET A 7 -14.68 10.96 3.79
C MET A 7 -13.21 11.24 3.50
N GLU A 8 -12.35 10.86 4.45
CA GLU A 8 -10.91 10.89 4.24
C GLU A 8 -10.42 9.48 3.89
N TRP A 9 -9.81 9.35 2.70
CA TRP A 9 -9.25 8.11 2.21
C TRP A 9 -7.73 8.21 2.09
N ILE A 10 -7.02 7.27 2.71
CA ILE A 10 -5.56 7.15 2.63
C ILE A 10 -5.23 5.82 1.98
N TYR A 11 -4.68 5.87 0.79
CA TYR A 11 -4.21 4.71 0.04
C TYR A 11 -2.72 4.50 0.28
N LEU A 12 -2.34 3.35 0.84
CA LEU A 12 -0.94 2.98 1.03
C LEU A 12 -0.42 2.32 -0.25
N SER A 13 0.52 2.97 -0.91
CA SER A 13 1.21 2.48 -2.12
C SER A 13 2.57 1.92 -1.72
N PRO A 14 2.86 0.63 -1.92
CA PRO A 14 4.21 0.11 -1.71
C PRO A 14 5.26 0.89 -2.49
N HIS A 15 5.04 1.07 -3.80
CA HIS A 15 5.92 1.82 -4.70
C HIS A 15 5.21 3.03 -5.31
N LEU A 16 5.98 3.78 -6.10
CA LEU A 16 5.57 5.03 -6.77
C LEU A 16 4.69 4.80 -8.01
N ASP A 17 3.77 3.82 -8.01
CA ASP A 17 2.87 3.50 -9.11
C ASP A 17 1.72 2.56 -8.71
N ASP A 18 1.87 1.75 -7.63
CA ASP A 18 0.96 0.63 -7.31
C ASP A 18 -0.50 1.06 -7.14
N VAL A 19 -0.75 2.16 -6.43
CA VAL A 19 -2.13 2.65 -6.25
C VAL A 19 -2.69 3.22 -7.54
N ALA A 20 -1.87 3.92 -8.34
CA ALA A 20 -2.29 4.38 -9.65
C ALA A 20 -2.65 3.20 -10.55
N LEU A 21 -1.83 2.13 -10.58
CA LEU A 21 -2.09 0.91 -11.33
C LEU A 21 -3.35 0.18 -10.87
N SER A 22 -3.52 0.00 -9.55
CA SER A 22 -4.57 -0.85 -8.98
C SER A 22 -5.90 -0.14 -8.77
N CYS A 23 -5.86 1.14 -8.37
CA CYS A 23 -7.01 1.89 -7.86
C CYS A 23 -7.24 3.25 -8.52
N GLY A 24 -6.45 3.67 -9.50
CA GLY A 24 -6.48 5.04 -10.04
C GLY A 24 -7.87 5.50 -10.44
N GLY A 25 -8.67 4.65 -11.07
CA GLY A 25 -10.06 4.98 -11.41
C GLY A 25 -10.93 5.25 -10.19
N LEU A 26 -10.82 4.44 -9.13
CA LEU A 26 -11.57 4.63 -7.88
C LEU A 26 -11.13 5.90 -7.14
N VAL A 27 -9.82 6.11 -7.01
CA VAL A 27 -9.24 7.31 -6.40
C VAL A 27 -9.80 8.58 -7.07
N TRP A 28 -9.87 8.59 -8.40
CA TRP A 28 -10.44 9.70 -9.15
C TRP A 28 -11.94 9.88 -8.88
N GLU A 29 -12.72 8.80 -8.85
CA GLU A 29 -14.17 8.87 -8.55
C GLU A 29 -14.42 9.45 -7.16
N GLN A 30 -13.68 9.01 -6.15
CA GLN A 30 -13.78 9.51 -4.77
C GLN A 30 -13.43 11.00 -4.69
N ALA A 31 -12.30 11.41 -5.28
CA ALA A 31 -11.89 12.82 -5.33
C ALA A 31 -12.96 13.69 -6.04
N ARG A 32 -13.54 13.20 -7.14
CA ARG A 32 -14.63 13.87 -7.88
C ARG A 32 -15.93 13.93 -7.08
N ALA A 33 -16.20 12.96 -6.22
CA ALA A 33 -17.35 12.96 -5.32
C ALA A 33 -17.20 13.98 -4.18
N GLY A 34 -15.99 14.52 -3.98
CA GLY A 34 -15.67 15.51 -2.95
C GLY A 34 -15.03 14.92 -1.70
N ASP A 35 -14.62 13.66 -1.73
CA ASP A 35 -13.85 13.06 -0.65
C ASP A 35 -12.41 13.63 -0.62
N SER A 36 -11.80 13.62 0.56
CA SER A 36 -10.38 13.91 0.74
C SER A 36 -9.58 12.65 0.48
N VAL A 37 -8.84 12.59 -0.62
CA VAL A 37 -8.07 11.40 -1.00
C VAL A 37 -6.58 11.72 -1.02
N SER A 38 -5.76 10.82 -0.44
CA SER A 38 -4.31 10.94 -0.45
C SER A 38 -3.66 9.58 -0.71
N ILE A 39 -2.64 9.57 -1.56
CA ILE A 39 -1.78 8.39 -1.80
C ILE A 39 -0.51 8.56 -0.99
N TRP A 40 -0.22 7.58 -0.13
CA TRP A 40 0.96 7.55 0.71
C TRP A 40 1.89 6.46 0.22
N THR A 41 2.96 6.85 -0.50
CA THR A 41 3.92 5.91 -1.07
C THR A 41 5.00 5.58 -0.05
N ILE A 42 5.11 4.30 0.28
CA ILE A 42 5.94 3.80 1.39
C ILE A 42 7.41 3.72 0.97
N CYS A 43 7.72 3.02 -0.13
CA CYS A 43 9.09 2.82 -0.60
C CYS A 43 9.47 3.89 -1.63
N ALA A 44 9.48 5.16 -1.21
CA ALA A 44 9.81 6.32 -2.04
C ALA A 44 11.12 7.02 -1.63
N GLY A 45 11.87 6.44 -0.68
CA GLY A 45 13.13 7.01 -0.16
C GLY A 45 14.30 6.80 -1.12
N ASP A 46 15.30 7.66 -0.95
CA ASP A 46 16.53 7.55 -1.72
C ASP A 46 17.36 6.30 -1.35
N PRO A 47 18.14 5.74 -2.28
CA PRO A 47 19.09 4.70 -1.95
C PRO A 47 20.07 5.18 -0.88
N PRO A 48 20.51 4.31 0.04
CA PRO A 48 21.54 4.64 1.01
C PRO A 48 22.86 5.02 0.29
N PRO A 49 23.73 5.83 0.93
CA PRO A 49 25.03 6.15 0.36
C PRO A 49 25.87 4.88 0.12
N GLY A 50 26.52 4.80 -1.04
CA GLY A 50 27.38 3.67 -1.39
C GLY A 50 27.12 3.12 -2.79
N PRO A 51 27.77 2.01 -3.14
CA PRO A 51 27.50 1.31 -4.40
C PRO A 51 26.16 0.59 -4.36
N LEU A 52 25.46 0.60 -5.48
CA LEU A 52 24.29 -0.24 -5.66
C LEU A 52 24.69 -1.71 -5.84
N SER A 53 23.79 -2.63 -5.56
CA SER A 53 23.97 -4.02 -5.94
C SER A 53 23.97 -4.15 -7.48
N PRO A 54 24.67 -5.15 -8.06
CA PRO A 54 24.58 -5.41 -9.50
C PRO A 54 23.16 -5.63 -10.00
N PHE A 55 22.29 -6.16 -9.13
CA PHE A 55 20.88 -6.34 -9.41
C PHE A 55 20.15 -5.00 -9.53
N ALA A 56 20.33 -4.09 -8.57
CA ALA A 56 19.75 -2.75 -8.63
C ALA A 56 20.25 -1.96 -9.87
N GLU A 57 21.53 -2.08 -10.21
CA GLU A 57 22.08 -1.46 -11.43
C GLU A 57 21.44 -2.01 -12.71
N SER A 58 21.16 -3.33 -12.75
CA SER A 58 20.46 -3.95 -13.88
C SER A 58 19.03 -3.43 -14.05
N LEU A 59 18.31 -3.20 -12.93
CA LEU A 59 16.98 -2.60 -12.94
C LEU A 59 17.00 -1.14 -13.39
N HIS A 60 17.96 -0.34 -12.92
CA HIS A 60 18.15 1.04 -13.41
C HIS A 60 18.38 1.08 -14.92
N THR A 61 19.14 0.12 -15.45
CA THR A 61 19.37 -0.01 -16.90
C THR A 61 18.08 -0.34 -17.64
N ARG A 62 17.26 -1.26 -17.10
CA ARG A 62 15.94 -1.63 -17.64
C ARG A 62 15.00 -0.42 -17.66
N TRP A 63 14.95 0.34 -16.57
CA TRP A 63 14.11 1.54 -16.43
C TRP A 63 14.64 2.75 -17.20
N ARG A 64 15.86 2.70 -17.73
CA ARG A 64 16.53 3.83 -18.42
C ARG A 64 16.66 5.09 -17.56
N THR A 65 16.82 4.95 -16.25
CA THR A 65 16.71 6.04 -15.28
C THR A 65 18.04 6.45 -14.64
N GLY A 66 19.09 5.67 -14.71
CA GLY A 66 20.37 6.01 -14.09
C GLY A 66 20.31 6.30 -12.58
N ARG A 67 21.22 7.14 -12.06
CA ARG A 67 21.31 7.47 -10.62
C ARG A 67 20.14 8.30 -10.08
N GLN A 68 19.36 8.94 -10.94
CA GLN A 68 18.22 9.77 -10.57
C GLN A 68 16.89 9.00 -10.66
N ALA A 69 16.94 7.66 -10.68
CA ALA A 69 15.78 6.79 -10.83
C ALA A 69 14.64 7.16 -9.86
N ILE A 70 14.95 7.32 -8.58
CA ILE A 70 13.94 7.60 -7.56
C ILE A 70 13.40 9.02 -7.67
N GLU A 71 14.23 10.00 -7.93
CA GLU A 71 13.80 11.39 -8.15
C GLU A 71 12.84 11.49 -9.34
N GLN A 72 13.17 10.82 -10.45
CA GLN A 72 12.31 10.75 -11.63
C GLN A 72 10.99 10.06 -11.29
N ARG A 73 10.99 8.88 -10.65
CA ARG A 73 9.79 8.15 -10.28
C ARG A 73 8.90 8.96 -9.31
N ARG A 74 9.49 9.69 -8.34
CA ARG A 74 8.72 10.61 -7.47
C ARG A 74 8.04 11.73 -8.27
N SER A 75 8.72 12.29 -9.28
CA SER A 75 8.13 13.31 -10.15
C SER A 75 6.97 12.76 -10.98
N GLU A 76 7.11 11.54 -11.49
CA GLU A 76 6.05 10.82 -12.21
C GLU A 76 4.85 10.58 -11.30
N ASP A 77 5.05 10.10 -10.07
CA ASP A 77 3.99 9.84 -9.08
C ASP A 77 3.25 11.13 -8.66
N ILE A 78 3.99 12.22 -8.43
CA ILE A 78 3.38 13.55 -8.16
C ILE A 78 2.47 13.97 -9.31
N THR A 79 2.91 13.77 -10.55
CA THR A 79 2.12 14.11 -11.73
C THR A 79 0.89 13.22 -11.83
N ALA A 80 1.03 11.91 -11.62
CA ALA A 80 -0.08 10.96 -11.59
C ALA A 80 -1.11 11.31 -10.51
N CYS A 81 -0.68 11.63 -9.27
CA CYS A 81 -1.56 12.10 -8.20
C CYS A 81 -2.33 13.37 -8.61
N SER A 82 -1.68 14.31 -9.28
CA SER A 82 -2.32 15.51 -9.81
C SER A 82 -3.39 15.18 -10.85
N ARG A 83 -3.16 14.21 -11.75
CA ARG A 83 -4.17 13.74 -12.73
C ARG A 83 -5.37 13.09 -12.06
N LEU A 84 -5.16 12.40 -10.95
CA LEU A 84 -6.23 11.80 -10.16
C LEU A 84 -6.95 12.79 -9.26
N GLY A 85 -6.43 14.00 -9.08
CA GLY A 85 -7.00 15.01 -8.18
C GLY A 85 -6.82 14.69 -6.70
N THR A 86 -5.76 14.00 -6.34
CA THR A 86 -5.46 13.53 -4.99
C THR A 86 -4.20 14.20 -4.43
N ALA A 87 -4.10 14.26 -3.09
CA ALA A 87 -2.86 14.60 -2.41
C ALA A 87 -1.90 13.38 -2.42
N TYR A 88 -0.63 13.64 -2.11
CA TYR A 88 0.37 12.59 -1.99
C TYR A 88 1.27 12.80 -0.77
N ARG A 89 1.89 11.70 -0.31
CA ARG A 89 2.97 11.72 0.69
C ARG A 89 3.99 10.64 0.33
N HIS A 90 5.28 10.98 0.31
CA HIS A 90 6.37 10.05 0.11
C HIS A 90 7.08 9.78 1.44
N PHE A 91 7.15 8.50 1.84
CA PHE A 91 7.94 8.06 2.99
C PHE A 91 9.39 7.86 2.56
N GLN A 92 10.29 7.93 3.53
CA GLN A 92 11.74 7.88 3.27
C GLN A 92 12.32 6.46 3.41
N ILE A 93 11.49 5.44 3.17
CA ILE A 93 11.94 4.05 3.14
C ILE A 93 12.43 3.75 1.73
N PRO A 94 13.67 3.25 1.55
CA PRO A 94 14.15 2.84 0.23
C PRO A 94 13.38 1.61 -0.29
N ASP A 95 13.24 1.51 -1.61
CA ASP A 95 12.82 0.29 -2.29
C ASP A 95 13.70 -0.90 -1.85
N CYS A 96 13.13 -2.11 -1.80
CA CYS A 96 13.83 -3.31 -1.31
C CYS A 96 15.16 -3.56 -1.99
N ILE A 97 15.30 -3.24 -3.27
CA ILE A 97 16.54 -3.41 -4.05
C ILE A 97 17.72 -2.57 -3.53
N TYR A 98 17.44 -1.57 -2.69
CA TYR A 98 18.46 -0.70 -2.07
C TYR A 98 18.66 -1.01 -0.58
N ARG A 99 17.78 -1.81 0.04
CA ARG A 99 17.83 -2.01 1.49
C ARG A 99 19.03 -2.86 1.89
N LEU A 100 19.66 -2.41 2.97
CA LEU A 100 20.85 -3.03 3.56
C LEU A 100 20.50 -3.66 4.90
N ALA A 101 21.17 -4.77 5.21
CA ALA A 101 21.10 -5.37 6.53
C ALA A 101 21.67 -4.40 7.57
N PRO A 102 20.98 -4.12 8.69
CA PRO A 102 21.35 -3.06 9.64
C PRO A 102 22.75 -3.18 10.26
N GLN A 103 23.34 -4.35 10.24
CA GLN A 103 24.63 -4.63 10.95
C GLN A 103 25.80 -4.94 10.01
N SER A 104 25.53 -5.40 8.78
CA SER A 104 26.57 -5.85 7.86
C SER A 104 26.71 -4.98 6.60
N ASN A 105 25.78 -4.09 6.33
CA ASN A 105 25.64 -3.35 5.07
C ASN A 105 25.53 -4.26 3.81
N GLU A 106 25.14 -5.51 4.00
CA GLU A 106 24.82 -6.40 2.88
C GLU A 106 23.47 -6.06 2.29
N HIS A 107 23.33 -6.08 0.97
CA HIS A 107 22.04 -5.92 0.31
C HIS A 107 21.13 -7.10 0.66
N LEU A 108 19.88 -6.80 1.04
CA LEU A 108 18.91 -7.81 1.47
C LEU A 108 18.31 -8.57 0.28
N TYR A 109 18.06 -7.86 -0.80
CA TYR A 109 17.34 -8.37 -1.98
C TYR A 109 18.18 -8.13 -3.23
N THR A 110 18.77 -9.19 -3.76
CA THR A 110 19.77 -9.12 -4.84
C THR A 110 19.44 -9.96 -6.05
N THR A 111 18.27 -10.57 -6.09
CA THR A 111 17.77 -11.37 -7.21
C THR A 111 16.27 -11.16 -7.39
N GLU A 112 15.75 -11.48 -8.57
CA GLU A 112 14.32 -11.37 -8.85
C GLU A 112 13.50 -12.31 -7.94
N GLU A 113 13.98 -13.54 -7.66
CA GLU A 113 13.30 -14.46 -6.75
C GLU A 113 13.22 -13.91 -5.33
N SER A 114 14.25 -13.15 -4.88
CA SER A 114 14.24 -12.56 -3.54
C SER A 114 13.20 -11.46 -3.38
N LEU A 115 12.75 -10.84 -4.48
CA LEU A 115 11.70 -9.81 -4.44
C LEU A 115 10.31 -10.39 -4.14
N PHE A 116 10.07 -11.65 -4.50
CA PHE A 116 8.77 -12.32 -4.39
C PHE A 116 8.75 -13.40 -3.30
N GLY A 117 9.69 -13.32 -2.35
CA GLY A 117 9.85 -14.24 -1.24
C GLY A 117 9.19 -13.77 0.06
N GLU A 118 9.65 -14.35 1.15
CA GLU A 118 9.28 -13.87 2.49
C GLU A 118 10.09 -12.61 2.85
N LEU A 119 9.51 -11.78 3.72
CA LEU A 119 10.24 -10.64 4.28
C LEU A 119 11.45 -11.12 5.07
N ASP A 120 12.59 -10.46 4.87
CA ASP A 120 13.78 -10.75 5.67
C ASP A 120 13.52 -10.43 7.15
N VAL A 121 13.85 -11.37 8.02
CA VAL A 121 13.63 -11.23 9.48
C VAL A 121 14.33 -10.01 10.08
N ARG A 122 15.39 -9.52 9.43
CA ARG A 122 16.12 -8.31 9.84
C ARG A 122 15.33 -7.03 9.64
N GLU A 123 14.21 -7.06 8.91
CA GLU A 123 13.32 -5.91 8.66
C GLU A 123 12.22 -5.72 9.71
N VAL A 124 12.16 -6.56 10.74
CA VAL A 124 11.13 -6.46 11.79
C VAL A 124 11.07 -5.06 12.43
N ASN A 125 12.22 -4.43 12.66
CA ASN A 125 12.28 -3.07 13.21
C ASN A 125 11.79 -2.02 12.21
N LEU A 126 12.02 -2.20 10.92
CA LEU A 126 11.51 -1.32 9.87
C LEU A 126 9.98 -1.37 9.83
N ILE A 127 9.39 -2.57 9.89
CA ILE A 127 7.93 -2.75 9.97
C ILE A 127 7.35 -2.04 11.20
N GLN A 128 7.99 -2.18 12.37
CA GLN A 128 7.53 -1.53 13.61
C GLN A 128 7.63 0.00 13.53
N SER A 129 8.71 0.53 12.97
CA SER A 129 8.92 1.96 12.76
C SER A 129 7.89 2.54 11.79
N LEU A 130 7.66 1.88 10.65
CA LEU A 130 6.63 2.27 9.70
C LEU A 130 5.24 2.26 10.33
N ARG A 131 4.90 1.20 11.10
CA ARG A 131 3.63 1.14 11.81
C ARG A 131 3.45 2.32 12.77
N ALA A 132 4.49 2.66 13.53
CA ALA A 132 4.45 3.79 14.48
C ALA A 132 4.26 5.13 13.74
N GLU A 133 4.96 5.34 12.63
CA GLU A 133 4.83 6.53 11.80
C GLU A 133 3.43 6.64 11.17
N LEU A 134 2.89 5.55 10.62
CA LEU A 134 1.52 5.50 10.12
C LEU A 134 0.52 5.82 11.23
N ALA A 135 0.63 5.17 12.39
CA ALA A 135 -0.28 5.37 13.52
C ALA A 135 -0.30 6.83 14.02
N SER A 136 0.86 7.51 14.02
CA SER A 136 0.96 8.91 14.45
C SER A 136 0.48 9.92 13.40
N SER A 137 0.41 9.52 12.13
CA SER A 137 0.09 10.40 11.00
C SER A 137 -1.37 10.30 10.55
N LEU A 138 -2.01 9.17 10.80
CA LEU A 138 -3.38 8.90 10.36
C LEU A 138 -4.39 9.55 11.30
N SER A 139 -5.38 10.26 10.73
CA SER A 139 -6.51 10.74 11.52
C SER A 139 -7.37 9.54 12.03
N PRO A 140 -8.08 9.70 13.15
CA PRO A 140 -8.91 8.61 13.71
C PRO A 140 -9.96 8.09 12.73
N ASP A 141 -10.54 8.97 11.92
CA ASP A 141 -11.67 8.68 11.03
C ASP A 141 -11.24 8.32 9.60
N ALA A 142 -9.95 8.40 9.27
CA ALA A 142 -9.45 8.07 7.93
C ALA A 142 -9.75 6.60 7.56
N GLN A 143 -10.27 6.39 6.36
CA GLN A 143 -10.39 5.09 5.74
C GLN A 143 -9.03 4.72 5.13
N VAL A 144 -8.38 3.70 5.66
CA VAL A 144 -7.06 3.28 5.19
C VAL A 144 -7.20 2.09 4.26
N VAL A 145 -6.62 2.22 3.09
CA VAL A 145 -6.61 1.19 2.05
C VAL A 145 -5.18 0.72 1.83
N CYS A 146 -4.91 -0.58 1.90
CA CYS A 146 -3.58 -1.15 1.72
C CYS A 146 -3.60 -2.32 0.71
N PRO A 147 -2.44 -2.76 0.20
CA PRO A 147 -2.37 -3.86 -0.76
C PRO A 147 -2.81 -5.19 -0.13
N LEU A 148 -3.43 -6.06 -0.92
CA LEU A 148 -3.59 -7.48 -0.58
C LEU A 148 -2.24 -8.23 -0.63
N SER A 149 -1.24 -7.65 -1.24
CA SER A 149 0.09 -8.22 -1.52
C SER A 149 0.02 -9.45 -2.42
N LEU A 150 -0.87 -9.45 -3.40
CA LEU A 150 -0.93 -10.46 -4.44
C LEU A 150 0.39 -10.47 -5.23
N GLY A 151 0.82 -11.65 -5.66
CA GLY A 151 2.14 -11.84 -6.28
C GLY A 151 3.29 -11.89 -5.28
N GLY A 152 3.10 -11.47 -4.03
CA GLY A 152 4.03 -11.71 -2.92
C GLY A 152 5.28 -10.83 -2.89
N HIS A 153 5.29 -9.66 -3.58
CA HIS A 153 6.43 -8.74 -3.54
C HIS A 153 6.71 -8.26 -2.10
N VAL A 154 7.97 -8.29 -1.69
CA VAL A 154 8.39 -8.00 -0.29
C VAL A 154 7.97 -6.60 0.19
N ASP A 155 7.99 -5.58 -0.65
CA ASP A 155 7.54 -4.22 -0.26
C ASP A 155 6.03 -4.12 -0.08
N HIS A 156 5.25 -4.89 -0.85
CA HIS A 156 3.81 -5.02 -0.63
C HIS A 156 3.54 -5.74 0.70
N ARG A 157 4.29 -6.82 0.99
CA ARG A 157 4.21 -7.53 2.29
C ARG A 157 4.61 -6.64 3.45
N LEU A 158 5.68 -5.83 3.33
CA LEU A 158 6.14 -4.87 4.33
C LEU A 158 5.05 -3.83 4.62
N THR A 159 4.50 -3.22 3.58
CA THR A 159 3.42 -2.24 3.68
C THR A 159 2.19 -2.82 4.37
N ARG A 160 1.74 -4.01 3.94
CA ARG A 160 0.61 -4.73 4.54
C ARG A 160 0.88 -5.12 5.99
N ALA A 161 2.08 -5.63 6.30
CA ALA A 161 2.44 -6.02 7.67
C ALA A 161 2.41 -4.83 8.63
N ALA A 162 2.92 -3.66 8.22
CA ALA A 162 2.84 -2.44 9.01
C ALA A 162 1.39 -1.96 9.18
N ALA A 163 0.58 -1.95 8.11
CA ALA A 163 -0.82 -1.56 8.14
C ALA A 163 -1.66 -2.48 9.04
N ASN A 164 -1.49 -3.80 8.94
CA ASN A 164 -2.19 -4.79 9.76
C ASN A 164 -1.92 -4.61 11.26
N GLY A 165 -0.77 -4.03 11.62
CA GLY A 165 -0.46 -3.68 13.00
C GLY A 165 -1.17 -2.43 13.53
N LEU A 166 -1.91 -1.70 12.70
CA LEU A 166 -2.71 -0.54 13.13
C LEU A 166 -3.98 -1.02 13.85
N ALA A 167 -4.32 -0.38 14.97
CA ALA A 167 -5.53 -0.71 15.75
C ALA A 167 -6.80 -0.12 15.09
N ARG A 168 -7.05 -0.47 13.82
CA ARG A 168 -8.17 0.04 13.04
C ARG A 168 -8.62 -0.94 11.96
N SER A 169 -9.84 -0.76 11.49
CA SER A 169 -10.36 -1.46 10.32
C SER A 169 -9.66 -0.95 9.06
N LEU A 170 -9.30 -1.87 8.17
CA LEU A 170 -8.63 -1.58 6.91
C LEU A 170 -9.49 -2.04 5.73
N PHE A 171 -9.29 -1.38 4.61
CA PHE A 171 -9.65 -1.89 3.30
C PHE A 171 -8.41 -2.40 2.59
N TYR A 172 -8.61 -3.27 1.60
CA TYR A 172 -7.52 -3.82 0.81
C TYR A 172 -7.86 -3.75 -0.68
N TYR A 173 -6.89 -3.34 -1.49
CA TYR A 173 -7.00 -3.41 -2.93
C TYR A 173 -6.28 -4.64 -3.49
N ALA A 174 -6.75 -5.16 -4.61
CA ALA A 174 -6.06 -6.19 -5.36
C ALA A 174 -4.91 -5.57 -6.17
N ASP A 175 -3.71 -6.09 -5.98
CA ASP A 175 -2.48 -5.56 -6.57
C ASP A 175 -2.45 -5.84 -8.08
N TYR A 176 -2.72 -4.84 -8.91
CA TYR A 176 -2.63 -4.97 -10.35
C TYR A 176 -1.19 -4.65 -10.81
N PRO A 177 -0.57 -5.42 -11.74
CA PRO A 177 -1.21 -6.48 -12.54
C PRO A 177 -1.22 -7.88 -11.91
N TYR A 178 -0.61 -8.11 -10.76
CA TYR A 178 -0.46 -9.45 -10.14
C TYR A 178 -1.78 -10.19 -9.93
N VAL A 179 -2.86 -9.48 -9.68
CA VAL A 179 -4.20 -10.06 -9.50
C VAL A 179 -4.64 -10.87 -10.73
N MET A 180 -4.14 -10.54 -11.91
CA MET A 180 -4.52 -11.24 -13.16
C MET A 180 -4.12 -12.71 -13.16
N ASP A 181 -3.04 -13.04 -12.43
CA ASP A 181 -2.53 -14.41 -12.27
C ASP A 181 -2.89 -15.02 -10.90
N ALA A 182 -3.51 -14.24 -10.01
CA ALA A 182 -3.78 -14.60 -8.62
C ALA A 182 -5.26 -14.81 -8.28
N TRP A 183 -6.12 -15.11 -9.26
CA TRP A 183 -7.56 -15.31 -9.05
C TRP A 183 -7.91 -16.34 -7.99
N GLY A 184 -7.13 -17.42 -7.88
CA GLY A 184 -7.31 -18.42 -6.84
C GLY A 184 -7.06 -17.88 -5.43
N GLU A 185 -6.30 -16.79 -5.27
CA GLU A 185 -6.13 -16.12 -3.98
C GLU A 185 -7.36 -15.27 -3.64
N ILE A 186 -7.93 -14.58 -4.61
CA ILE A 186 -9.19 -13.85 -4.43
C ILE A 186 -10.31 -14.79 -4.02
N GLN A 187 -10.49 -15.93 -4.70
CA GLN A 187 -11.51 -16.92 -4.34
C GLN A 187 -11.33 -17.45 -2.92
N ARG A 188 -10.08 -17.71 -2.50
CA ARG A 188 -9.78 -18.11 -1.12
C ARG A 188 -10.15 -17.05 -0.08
N LEU A 189 -9.97 -15.76 -0.38
CA LEU A 189 -10.41 -14.68 0.50
C LEU A 189 -11.93 -14.70 0.66
N GLU A 190 -12.69 -14.87 -0.43
CA GLU A 190 -14.14 -14.97 -0.40
C GLU A 190 -14.61 -16.19 0.43
N GLU A 191 -13.97 -17.36 0.24
CA GLU A 191 -14.24 -18.56 1.04
C GLU A 191 -13.95 -18.37 2.53
N GLN A 192 -12.97 -17.51 2.87
CA GLN A 192 -12.63 -17.12 4.24
C GLN A 192 -13.56 -16.03 4.80
N GLY A 193 -14.58 -15.61 4.04
CA GLY A 193 -15.56 -14.63 4.48
C GLY A 193 -15.13 -13.17 4.31
N TRP A 194 -14.12 -12.90 3.48
CA TRP A 194 -13.81 -11.53 3.09
C TRP A 194 -14.91 -10.96 2.20
N GLU A 195 -15.24 -9.70 2.43
CA GLU A 195 -16.30 -9.00 1.72
C GLU A 195 -15.69 -8.01 0.71
N ALA A 196 -16.12 -8.10 -0.55
CA ALA A 196 -15.76 -7.14 -1.58
C ALA A 196 -16.79 -6.01 -1.64
N GLN A 197 -16.33 -4.78 -1.51
CA GLN A 197 -17.12 -3.59 -1.84
C GLN A 197 -16.76 -3.14 -3.25
N HIS A 198 -17.73 -3.22 -4.17
CA HIS A 198 -17.55 -2.89 -5.57
C HIS A 198 -17.84 -1.42 -5.85
N PHE A 199 -16.97 -0.79 -6.60
CA PHE A 199 -17.10 0.59 -7.05
C PHE A 199 -17.12 0.65 -8.58
N LEU A 200 -18.19 1.24 -9.12
CA LEU A 200 -18.30 1.45 -10.56
C LEU A 200 -17.36 2.58 -11.00
N ILE A 201 -16.67 2.38 -12.11
CA ILE A 201 -15.78 3.37 -12.71
C ILE A 201 -16.42 3.93 -13.97
N SER A 202 -16.64 5.24 -13.98
CA SER A 202 -17.23 5.96 -15.10
C SER A 202 -16.29 6.04 -16.31
N ALA A 203 -16.80 6.48 -17.45
CA ALA A 203 -15.97 6.77 -18.63
C ALA A 203 -14.89 7.85 -18.33
N GLY A 204 -15.21 8.83 -17.48
CA GLY A 204 -14.26 9.84 -17.02
C GLY A 204 -13.20 9.22 -16.09
N GLY A 205 -13.62 8.32 -15.19
CA GLY A 205 -12.73 7.62 -14.28
C GLY A 205 -11.71 6.73 -15.00
N ILE A 206 -12.13 5.96 -16.02
CA ILE A 206 -11.19 5.15 -16.81
C ILE A 206 -10.21 6.01 -17.60
N ALA A 207 -10.67 7.12 -18.21
CA ALA A 207 -9.78 8.04 -18.92
C ALA A 207 -8.74 8.69 -18.01
N ALA A 208 -9.14 9.14 -16.81
CA ALA A 208 -8.25 9.71 -15.82
C ALA A 208 -7.25 8.66 -15.29
N TRP A 209 -7.71 7.43 -15.08
CA TRP A 209 -6.88 6.29 -14.67
C TRP A 209 -5.80 5.99 -15.69
N GLN A 210 -6.17 5.83 -16.96
CA GLN A 210 -5.22 5.60 -18.06
C GLN A 210 -4.20 6.73 -18.17
N THR A 211 -4.64 7.99 -18.04
CA THR A 211 -3.74 9.15 -18.05
C THR A 211 -2.76 9.11 -16.88
N ALA A 212 -3.24 8.83 -15.66
CA ALA A 212 -2.39 8.77 -14.47
C ALA A 212 -1.34 7.65 -14.55
N VAL A 213 -1.74 6.47 -15.00
CA VAL A 213 -0.78 5.37 -15.22
C VAL A 213 0.26 5.74 -16.29
N GLY A 214 -0.16 6.45 -17.35
CA GLY A 214 0.73 6.94 -18.40
C GLY A 214 1.82 7.90 -17.92
N GLU A 215 1.60 8.61 -16.80
CA GLU A 215 2.62 9.50 -16.22
C GLU A 215 3.81 8.73 -15.61
N HIS A 216 3.66 7.45 -15.26
CA HIS A 216 4.76 6.59 -14.80
C HIS A 216 5.59 6.01 -15.97
N ALA A 217 6.05 6.90 -16.84
CA ALA A 217 6.71 6.54 -18.09
C ALA A 217 7.94 5.63 -17.92
N SER A 218 8.66 5.76 -16.81
CA SER A 218 9.82 4.91 -16.49
C SER A 218 9.42 3.45 -16.21
N GLN A 219 8.15 3.19 -15.83
CA GLN A 219 7.64 1.88 -15.42
C GLN A 219 6.80 1.18 -16.49
N ILE A 220 6.22 1.92 -17.43
CA ILE A 220 5.32 1.38 -18.47
C ILE A 220 5.94 0.20 -19.20
N SER A 221 7.21 0.32 -19.62
CA SER A 221 7.92 -0.73 -20.35
C SER A 221 8.17 -2.01 -19.55
N THR A 222 7.94 -1.99 -18.24
CA THR A 222 7.99 -3.19 -17.39
C THR A 222 6.78 -4.09 -17.63
N PHE A 223 5.62 -3.51 -17.95
CA PHE A 223 4.35 -4.21 -18.05
C PHE A 223 3.80 -4.26 -19.47
N TRP A 224 4.04 -3.21 -20.29
CA TRP A 224 3.46 -3.09 -21.63
C TRP A 224 4.47 -2.54 -22.64
N GLY A 225 4.34 -2.99 -23.88
CA GLY A 225 5.17 -2.50 -24.96
C GLY A 225 4.79 -1.12 -25.47
N THR A 226 3.51 -0.74 -25.31
CA THR A 226 2.94 0.52 -25.79
C THR A 226 1.89 1.08 -24.83
N GLU A 227 1.66 2.39 -24.91
CA GLU A 227 0.58 3.07 -24.18
C GLU A 227 -0.81 2.52 -24.57
N ALA A 228 -1.01 2.16 -25.85
CA ALA A 228 -2.26 1.57 -26.31
C ALA A 228 -2.53 0.20 -25.64
N GLU A 229 -1.51 -0.62 -25.45
CA GLU A 229 -1.62 -1.89 -24.71
C GLU A 229 -1.95 -1.65 -23.25
N MET A 230 -1.34 -0.67 -22.61
CA MET A 230 -1.65 -0.26 -21.24
C MET A 230 -3.11 0.18 -21.10
N HIS A 231 -3.60 1.04 -22.01
CA HIS A 231 -4.99 1.48 -22.03
C HIS A 231 -5.97 0.30 -22.18
N ALA A 232 -5.67 -0.61 -23.11
CA ALA A 232 -6.49 -1.82 -23.32
C ALA A 232 -6.47 -2.73 -22.09
N ALA A 233 -5.33 -2.89 -21.44
CA ALA A 233 -5.16 -3.72 -20.25
C ALA A 233 -5.99 -3.19 -19.07
N LEU A 234 -5.93 -1.89 -18.79
CA LEU A 234 -6.74 -1.26 -17.73
C LEU A 234 -8.25 -1.33 -18.02
N GLN A 235 -8.64 -1.12 -19.28
CA GLN A 235 -10.04 -1.27 -19.70
C GLN A 235 -10.53 -2.70 -19.52
N ASN A 236 -9.71 -3.70 -19.87
CA ASN A 236 -10.03 -5.11 -19.71
C ASN A 236 -10.13 -5.49 -18.23
N TYR A 237 -9.18 -5.05 -17.39
CA TYR A 237 -9.22 -5.26 -15.95
C TYR A 237 -10.52 -4.70 -15.34
N LYS A 238 -10.82 -3.42 -15.62
CA LYS A 238 -12.08 -2.80 -15.18
C LYS A 238 -13.32 -3.59 -15.62
N ASN A 239 -13.33 -4.10 -16.86
CA ASN A 239 -14.48 -4.84 -17.40
C ASN A 239 -14.62 -6.21 -16.73
N GLN A 240 -13.52 -6.94 -16.52
CA GLN A 240 -13.52 -8.25 -15.86
C GLN A 240 -14.00 -8.17 -14.41
N MET A 241 -13.56 -7.10 -13.69
CA MET A 241 -13.93 -6.87 -12.30
C MET A 241 -15.30 -6.20 -12.13
N GLY A 242 -15.93 -5.70 -13.20
CA GLY A 242 -17.13 -4.87 -13.11
C GLY A 242 -16.89 -3.48 -12.50
N GLY A 243 -15.63 -3.09 -12.31
CA GLY A 243 -15.20 -1.88 -11.65
C GLY A 243 -13.92 -2.09 -10.85
N ILE A 244 -13.78 -1.45 -9.70
CA ILE A 244 -12.70 -1.69 -8.73
C ILE A 244 -13.32 -2.16 -7.42
N SER A 245 -12.71 -3.16 -6.78
CA SER A 245 -13.15 -3.71 -5.51
C SER A 245 -12.17 -3.36 -4.40
N LEU A 246 -12.71 -2.95 -3.26
CA LEU A 246 -11.98 -2.92 -2.00
C LEU A 246 -12.49 -4.04 -1.11
N TRP A 247 -11.58 -4.76 -0.52
CA TRP A 247 -11.82 -5.95 0.28
C TRP A 247 -11.76 -5.64 1.77
N ARG A 248 -12.55 -6.33 2.57
CA ARG A 248 -12.51 -6.27 4.04
C ARG A 248 -12.44 -7.68 4.61
N PRO A 249 -11.62 -7.92 5.63
CA PRO A 249 -11.67 -9.18 6.37
C PRO A 249 -13.00 -9.33 7.12
N PRO A 250 -13.39 -10.55 7.50
CA PRO A 250 -14.58 -10.79 8.30
C PRO A 250 -14.55 -10.06 9.65
N GLU A 251 -15.70 -9.74 10.23
CA GLU A 251 -15.80 -8.87 11.42
C GLU A 251 -14.99 -9.35 12.62
N ASN A 252 -14.89 -10.65 12.82
CA ASN A 252 -14.09 -11.25 13.89
C ASN A 252 -12.57 -11.00 13.73
N GLU A 253 -12.10 -10.71 12.54
CA GLU A 253 -10.72 -10.36 12.26
C GLU A 253 -10.49 -8.83 12.22
N ARG A 254 -11.57 -8.04 12.11
CA ARG A 254 -11.50 -6.56 12.12
C ARG A 254 -11.16 -5.98 13.49
N THR A 255 -11.24 -6.79 14.57
CA THR A 255 -11.17 -6.31 15.96
C THR A 255 -10.24 -7.16 16.83
N ILE A 256 -8.98 -7.33 16.42
CA ILE A 256 -7.99 -8.00 17.29
C ILE A 256 -7.36 -7.04 18.32
N TYR A 257 -7.73 -5.75 18.35
CA TYR A 257 -7.21 -4.83 19.36
C TYR A 257 -8.36 -4.25 20.21
N PRO A 258 -8.31 -4.42 21.55
CA PRO A 258 -9.32 -3.84 22.44
C PRO A 258 -9.30 -2.31 22.32
N LYS A 259 -10.49 -1.69 22.25
CA LYS A 259 -10.66 -0.25 22.44
C LYS A 259 -10.00 0.09 23.78
N THR A 260 -8.87 0.78 23.76
CA THR A 260 -8.27 1.35 24.96
C THR A 260 -9.13 2.53 25.41
N GLY A 261 -10.11 2.23 26.24
CA GLY A 261 -11.04 3.19 26.81
C GLY A 261 -11.59 2.69 28.13
N ALA A 262 -10.70 2.39 29.10
CA ALA A 262 -10.99 2.40 30.53
C ALA A 262 -9.67 2.50 31.26
N GLY A 263 -9.40 3.67 31.84
CA GLY A 263 -8.31 3.86 32.79
C GLY A 263 -8.43 2.90 33.97
N PRO A 264 -7.34 2.59 34.68
CA PRO A 264 -7.37 1.66 35.79
C PRO A 264 -8.25 2.22 36.91
N ASN A 265 -9.35 1.55 37.16
CA ASN A 265 -10.16 1.81 38.36
C ASN A 265 -9.36 1.43 39.57
N SER A 266 -9.11 2.41 40.41
CA SER A 266 -8.56 2.30 41.77
C SER A 266 -9.52 1.51 42.69
N SER A 267 -9.32 0.20 42.76
CA SER A 267 -9.95 -0.63 43.82
C SER A 267 -9.18 -1.94 44.01
N ALA A 268 -7.95 -1.82 44.49
CA ALA A 268 -7.19 -2.95 45.02
C ALA A 268 -6.27 -2.44 46.16
N GLN A 269 -6.89 -1.79 47.15
CA GLN A 269 -6.26 -1.47 48.41
C GLN A 269 -7.25 -1.77 49.53
N GLN A 270 -7.35 -3.05 49.86
CA GLN A 270 -7.89 -3.61 51.15
C GLN A 270 -7.87 -5.15 51.02
N HIS A 271 -6.70 -5.77 51.38
CA HIS A 271 -6.59 -7.11 51.94
C HIS A 271 -5.12 -7.50 52.02
N ARG A 272 -4.43 -6.76 52.92
CA ARG A 272 -3.18 -7.22 53.54
C ARG A 272 -3.15 -6.73 54.98
N GLU A 273 -3.91 -7.39 55.85
CA GLU A 273 -3.72 -7.40 57.29
C GLU A 273 -4.58 -8.54 57.84
N SER A 274 -3.96 -9.68 57.99
CA SER A 274 -4.32 -10.70 59.00
C SER A 274 -3.67 -12.04 58.59
N LEU A 275 -2.45 -12.22 59.01
CA LEU A 275 -1.80 -13.55 59.24
C LEU A 275 -0.39 -13.30 59.81
N HIS A 276 -0.35 -12.74 61.06
CA HIS A 276 0.74 -12.93 61.98
C HIS A 276 0.12 -12.90 63.37
N SER A 277 -0.25 -14.06 63.87
CA SER A 277 -0.37 -14.44 65.30
C SER A 277 -0.89 -15.86 65.37
N ALA A 278 -0.02 -16.81 65.46
CA ALA A 278 -0.01 -18.02 66.32
C ALA A 278 1.17 -18.87 65.90
#